data_71559a6572dae85a5198f6a78ddccc02
#
_entry.id   71559a6572dae85a5198f6a78ddccc02
#
_cell.length_a   1.000
_cell.length_b   1.000
_cell.length_c   1.000
_cell.angle_alpha   90.00
_cell.angle_beta   90.00
_cell.angle_gamma   90.00
#
_symmetry.space_group_name_H-M   'P 1'
#
loop_
_entity.id
_entity.type
_entity.pdbx_description
1 polymer ?
#
loop_
_entity_poly.entity_id
_entity_poly.type
_entity_poly.pdbx_seq_one_letter_code
_entity_poly.pdbx_strand_id
1 'polypeptide(L)'
;MRALELQGKKLGVLIACQPDQPGFRHGLRVAEAAMRRGVNVYLYCIDEAVMGVADAELQKLKASGLNLYACAYGAHKRHLPLTDHATFAGLTVVNDLIVGTDRFVSFNG
;
A
#
# COMPACT_ATOMS: atom_id res chain seq x y z
N MET A 1 18.47 14.06 -3.35
CA MET A 1 18.52 13.52 -1.98
C MET A 1 19.34 12.23 -1.98
N ARG A 2 20.26 12.13 -1.04
CA ARG A 2 21.11 10.94 -0.94
C ARG A 2 20.37 9.79 -0.27
N ALA A 3 20.74 8.55 -0.62
CA ALA A 3 20.09 7.35 -0.07
C ALA A 3 20.11 7.31 1.46
N LEU A 4 21.19 7.74 2.11
CA LEU A 4 21.29 7.76 3.56
C LEU A 4 20.24 8.66 4.22
N GLU A 5 19.82 9.73 3.55
CA GLU A 5 18.82 10.66 4.07
C GLU A 5 17.43 10.05 4.07
N LEU A 6 17.20 9.05 3.21
CA LEU A 6 15.91 8.36 3.10
C LEU A 6 15.83 7.13 3.99
N GLN A 7 16.97 6.55 4.36
CA GLN A 7 16.98 5.31 5.13
C GLN A 7 16.29 5.52 6.48
N GLY A 8 15.36 4.61 6.79
CA GLY A 8 14.57 4.68 8.01
C GLY A 8 13.38 5.61 7.98
N LYS A 9 13.23 6.40 6.91
CA LYS A 9 12.04 7.24 6.72
C LYS A 9 10.84 6.36 6.41
N LYS A 10 9.64 6.91 6.60
CA LYS A 10 8.39 6.21 6.39
C LYS A 10 7.59 6.84 5.27
N LEU A 11 7.14 6.03 4.33
CA LEU A 11 6.28 6.46 3.23
C LEU A 11 4.94 5.74 3.31
N GLY A 12 3.85 6.50 3.32
CA GLY A 12 2.50 5.97 3.19
C GLY A 12 2.05 6.05 1.75
N VAL A 13 1.50 4.95 1.22
CA VAL A 13 0.97 4.87 -0.14
C VAL A 13 -0.48 4.40 -0.05
N LEU A 14 -1.40 5.17 -0.60
CA LEU A 14 -2.81 4.81 -0.69
C LEU A 14 -3.16 4.53 -2.14
N ILE A 15 -3.69 3.35 -2.43
CA ILE A 15 -4.15 3.00 -3.78
C ILE A 15 -5.65 2.76 -3.72
N ALA A 16 -6.40 3.47 -4.58
CA ALA A 16 -7.86 3.39 -4.62
C ALA A 16 -8.39 2.83 -5.95
N CYS A 17 -7.55 2.69 -6.97
CA CYS A 17 -7.96 2.28 -8.31
C CYS A 17 -7.90 0.76 -8.49
N GLN A 18 -8.58 0.26 -9.54
CA GLN A 18 -8.56 -1.15 -9.90
C GLN A 18 -7.15 -1.62 -10.27
N PRO A 19 -6.85 -2.92 -10.07
CA PRO A 19 -5.51 -3.45 -10.39
C PRO A 19 -5.09 -3.31 -11.85
N ASP A 20 -6.04 -3.19 -12.78
CA ASP A 20 -5.77 -3.04 -14.21
C ASP A 20 -5.59 -1.58 -14.64
N GLN A 21 -5.79 -0.62 -13.74
CA GLN A 21 -5.58 0.79 -14.03
C GLN A 21 -4.13 1.19 -13.79
N PRO A 22 -3.61 2.15 -14.57
CA PRO A 22 -2.18 2.55 -14.49
C PRO A 22 -1.75 2.96 -13.08
N GLY A 23 -2.63 3.61 -12.33
CA GLY A 23 -2.31 4.09 -10.98
C GLY A 23 -1.93 2.98 -10.02
N PHE A 24 -2.51 1.78 -10.18
CA PHE A 24 -2.18 0.63 -9.33
C PHE A 24 -0.71 0.25 -9.50
N ARG A 25 -0.27 0.02 -10.75
CA ARG A 25 1.14 -0.31 -11.03
C ARG A 25 2.07 0.84 -10.68
N HIS A 26 1.64 2.06 -10.91
CA HIS A 26 2.40 3.26 -10.54
C HIS A 26 2.68 3.28 -9.04
N GLY A 27 1.66 3.03 -8.23
CA GLY A 27 1.82 2.97 -6.78
C GLY A 27 2.78 1.88 -6.35
N LEU A 28 2.72 0.69 -6.97
CA LEU A 28 3.66 -0.39 -6.66
C LEU A 28 5.10 -0.01 -7.02
N ARG A 29 5.29 0.68 -8.15
CA ARG A 29 6.62 1.11 -8.57
C ARG A 29 7.22 2.15 -7.66
N VAL A 30 6.40 3.10 -7.19
CA VAL A 30 6.84 4.09 -6.20
C VAL A 30 7.23 3.40 -4.90
N ALA A 31 6.43 2.44 -4.44
CA ALA A 31 6.71 1.68 -3.24
C ALA A 31 8.03 0.91 -3.37
N GLU A 32 8.23 0.22 -4.49
CA GLU A 32 9.45 -0.54 -4.74
C GLU A 32 10.70 0.35 -4.75
N ALA A 33 10.61 1.49 -5.46
CA ALA A 33 11.73 2.43 -5.53
C ALA A 33 12.10 2.96 -4.15
N ALA A 34 11.10 3.25 -3.31
CA ALA A 34 11.35 3.73 -1.95
C ALA A 34 12.01 2.64 -1.10
N MET A 35 11.52 1.40 -1.20
CA MET A 35 12.09 0.27 -0.45
C MET A 35 13.56 0.04 -0.81
N ARG A 36 13.93 0.21 -2.08
CA ARG A 36 15.33 0.07 -2.51
C ARG A 36 16.24 1.11 -1.87
N ARG A 37 15.69 2.21 -1.38
CA ARG A 37 16.44 3.26 -0.69
C ARG A 37 16.37 3.16 0.82
N GLY A 38 15.85 2.05 1.34
CA GLY A 38 15.77 1.82 2.77
C GLY A 38 14.60 2.51 3.45
N VAL A 39 13.61 2.98 2.67
CA VAL A 39 12.39 3.58 3.22
C VAL A 39 11.45 2.48 3.67
N ASN A 40 10.83 2.65 4.84
CA ASN A 40 9.77 1.78 5.32
C ASN A 40 8.46 2.19 4.66
N VAL A 41 7.89 1.31 3.84
CA VAL A 41 6.67 1.61 3.08
C VAL A 41 5.47 0.95 3.71
N TYR A 42 4.41 1.74 3.89
CA TYR A 42 3.11 1.32 4.40
C TYR A 42 2.09 1.57 3.29
N LEU A 43 1.58 0.51 2.70
CA LEU A 43 0.65 0.61 1.57
C LEU A 43 -0.74 0.15 2.00
N TYR A 44 -1.75 0.99 1.71
CA TYR A 44 -3.13 0.71 2.04
C TYR A 44 -3.95 0.65 0.76
N CYS A 45 -4.61 -0.48 0.53
CA CYS A 45 -5.55 -0.66 -0.58
C CYS A 45 -6.96 -0.33 -0.11
N ILE A 46 -7.61 0.63 -0.76
CA ILE A 46 -8.98 1.05 -0.46
C ILE A 46 -9.82 0.94 -1.73
N ASP A 47 -11.13 0.88 -1.59
CA ASP A 47 -12.09 0.82 -2.71
C ASP A 47 -11.75 -0.31 -3.67
N GLU A 48 -11.65 -0.02 -4.96
CA GLU A 48 -11.40 -1.03 -6.01
C GLU A 48 -10.03 -1.71 -5.88
N ALA A 49 -9.06 -1.05 -5.24
CA ALA A 49 -7.73 -1.63 -5.05
C ALA A 49 -7.73 -2.84 -4.13
N VAL A 50 -8.76 -3.00 -3.29
CA VAL A 50 -8.89 -4.18 -2.42
C VAL A 50 -8.91 -5.48 -3.24
N MET A 51 -9.42 -5.43 -4.46
CA MET A 51 -9.44 -6.58 -5.36
C MET A 51 -8.05 -7.01 -5.82
N GLY A 52 -7.05 -6.17 -5.63
CA GLY A 52 -5.68 -6.44 -6.04
C GLY A 52 -4.74 -6.91 -4.92
N VAL A 53 -5.24 -7.19 -3.72
CA VAL A 53 -4.36 -7.56 -2.60
C VAL A 53 -3.54 -8.82 -2.87
N ALA A 54 -4.05 -9.75 -3.67
CA ALA A 54 -3.35 -10.99 -4.01
C ALA A 54 -2.46 -10.84 -5.26
N ASP A 55 -2.35 -9.65 -5.83
CA ASP A 55 -1.51 -9.39 -6.99
C ASP A 55 -0.08 -9.87 -6.74
N ALA A 56 0.49 -10.58 -7.72
CA ALA A 56 1.80 -11.23 -7.54
C ALA A 56 2.92 -10.23 -7.26
N GLU A 57 2.94 -9.11 -7.94
CA GLU A 57 3.96 -8.06 -7.72
C GLU A 57 3.82 -7.47 -6.32
N LEU A 58 2.58 -7.18 -5.89
CA LEU A 58 2.30 -6.64 -4.58
C LEU A 58 2.70 -7.62 -3.47
N GLN A 59 2.38 -8.90 -3.64
CA GLN A 59 2.76 -9.93 -2.66
C GLN A 59 4.28 -10.09 -2.59
N LYS A 60 4.98 -9.93 -3.70
CA LYS A 60 6.43 -9.98 -3.73
C LYS A 60 7.03 -8.81 -2.93
N LEU A 61 6.45 -7.61 -3.05
CA LEU A 61 6.89 -6.47 -2.25
C LEU A 61 6.63 -6.71 -0.77
N LYS A 62 5.48 -7.29 -0.43
CA LYS A 62 5.16 -7.65 0.96
C LYS A 62 6.20 -8.62 1.52
N ALA A 63 6.57 -9.63 0.74
CA ALA A 63 7.60 -10.61 1.16
C ALA A 63 8.95 -9.94 1.37
N SER A 64 9.21 -8.83 0.69
CA SER A 64 10.45 -8.06 0.82
C SER A 64 10.40 -7.00 1.93
N GLY A 65 9.30 -6.91 2.67
CA GLY A 65 9.21 -6.01 3.82
C GLY A 65 8.19 -4.90 3.75
N LEU A 66 7.44 -4.77 2.65
CA LEU A 66 6.35 -3.80 2.56
C LEU A 66 5.27 -4.15 3.58
N ASN A 67 4.78 -3.13 4.30
CA ASN A 67 3.67 -3.28 5.23
C ASN A 67 2.37 -3.07 4.43
N LEU A 68 1.63 -4.15 4.21
CA LEU A 68 0.44 -4.14 3.35
C LEU A 68 -0.83 -4.19 4.18
N TYR A 69 -1.69 -3.20 3.97
CA TYR A 69 -3.00 -3.09 4.59
C TYR A 69 -4.08 -3.03 3.52
N ALA A 70 -5.28 -3.42 3.86
CA ALA A 70 -6.43 -3.32 2.98
C ALA A 70 -7.68 -3.00 3.80
N CYS A 71 -8.63 -2.30 3.16
CA CYS A 71 -9.87 -1.90 3.81
C CYS A 71 -10.77 -3.12 4.06
N ALA A 72 -11.02 -3.44 5.33
CA ALA A 72 -11.89 -4.55 5.70
C ALA A 72 -13.32 -4.32 5.22
N TYR A 73 -13.82 -3.09 5.33
CA TYR A 73 -15.16 -2.74 4.83
C TYR A 73 -15.23 -2.90 3.31
N GLY A 74 -14.21 -2.45 2.59
CA GLY A 74 -14.15 -2.58 1.13
C GLY A 74 -14.16 -4.03 0.67
N ALA A 75 -13.46 -4.90 1.39
CA ALA A 75 -13.46 -6.33 1.12
C ALA A 75 -14.84 -6.93 1.38
N HIS A 76 -15.47 -6.59 2.51
CA HIS A 76 -16.80 -7.07 2.88
C HIS A 76 -17.83 -6.66 1.83
N LYS A 77 -17.81 -5.40 1.43
CA LYS A 77 -18.75 -4.86 0.44
C LYS A 77 -18.63 -5.59 -0.90
N ARG A 78 -17.46 -6.08 -1.25
CA ARG A 78 -17.19 -6.78 -2.52
C ARG A 78 -17.21 -8.29 -2.37
N HIS A 79 -17.65 -8.79 -1.22
CA HIS A 79 -17.74 -10.23 -0.93
C HIS A 79 -16.39 -10.94 -1.07
N LEU A 80 -15.31 -10.27 -0.71
CA LEU A 80 -13.95 -10.84 -0.74
C LEU A 80 -13.62 -11.42 0.63
N PRO A 81 -12.99 -12.61 0.69
CA PRO A 81 -12.58 -13.17 1.97
C PRO A 81 -11.45 -12.38 2.58
N LEU A 82 -11.40 -12.33 3.90
CA LEU A 82 -10.26 -11.79 4.63
C LEU A 82 -9.19 -12.89 4.71
N THR A 83 -8.10 -12.67 3.99
CA THR A 83 -7.01 -13.64 3.89
C THR A 83 -5.76 -13.10 4.59
N ASP A 84 -4.66 -13.83 4.53
CA ASP A 84 -3.37 -13.38 5.03
C ASP A 84 -2.57 -12.60 3.98
N HIS A 85 -3.15 -12.32 2.82
CA HIS A 85 -2.50 -11.51 1.79
C HIS A 85 -2.20 -10.09 2.26
N ALA A 86 -3.02 -9.56 3.17
CA ALA A 86 -2.85 -8.23 3.73
C ALA A 86 -3.38 -8.19 5.16
N THR A 87 -3.01 -7.16 5.90
CA THR A 87 -3.66 -6.84 7.18
C THR A 87 -4.91 -6.06 6.87
N PHE A 88 -6.08 -6.67 7.06
CA PHE A 88 -7.36 -6.01 6.84
C PHE A 88 -7.70 -5.16 8.06
N ALA A 89 -7.96 -3.87 7.83
CA ALA A 89 -8.14 -2.91 8.90
C ALA A 89 -9.17 -1.84 8.50
N GLY A 90 -9.65 -1.09 9.49
CA GLY A 90 -10.57 0.01 9.25
C GLY A 90 -9.87 1.28 8.77
N LEU A 91 -10.67 2.29 8.46
CA LEU A 91 -10.17 3.56 7.91
C LEU A 91 -9.34 4.37 8.93
N THR A 92 -9.42 4.04 10.22
CA THR A 92 -8.58 4.67 11.23
C THR A 92 -7.09 4.46 10.95
N VAL A 93 -6.73 3.33 10.32
CA VAL A 93 -5.35 3.05 9.92
C VAL A 93 -4.86 4.05 8.88
N VAL A 94 -5.74 4.47 7.95
CA VAL A 94 -5.37 5.49 6.95
C VAL A 94 -4.97 6.79 7.64
N ASN A 95 -5.74 7.21 8.63
CA ASN A 95 -5.42 8.41 9.39
C ASN A 95 -4.09 8.26 10.13
N ASP A 96 -3.85 7.09 10.73
CA ASP A 96 -2.58 6.81 11.41
C ASP A 96 -1.41 6.87 10.44
N LEU A 97 -1.58 6.39 9.21
CA LEU A 97 -0.53 6.45 8.19
C LEU A 97 -0.25 7.87 7.74
N ILE A 98 -1.29 8.70 7.59
CA ILE A 98 -1.11 10.11 7.22
C ILE A 98 -0.31 10.84 8.29
N VAL A 99 -0.62 10.61 9.56
CA VAL A 99 0.03 11.28 10.69
C VAL A 99 1.40 10.69 10.97
N GLY A 100 1.54 9.37 10.84
CA GLY A 100 2.73 8.64 11.28
C GLY A 100 3.82 8.46 10.24
N THR A 101 3.59 8.86 8.98
CA THR A 101 4.60 8.73 7.92
C THR A 101 5.22 10.09 7.59
N ASP A 102 6.44 10.07 7.06
CA ASP A 102 7.15 11.29 6.66
C ASP A 102 6.58 11.89 5.38
N ARG A 103 6.07 11.03 4.50
CA ARG A 103 5.39 11.43 3.26
C ARG A 103 4.21 10.48 3.04
N PHE A 104 3.17 11.01 2.41
CA PHE A 104 1.97 10.23 2.09
C PHE A 104 1.53 10.59 0.67
N VAL A 105 1.35 9.57 -0.18
CA VAL A 105 0.94 9.76 -1.58
C VAL A 105 -0.24 8.84 -1.90
N SER A 106 -1.07 9.24 -2.86
CA SER A 106 -2.23 8.45 -3.26
C SER A 106 -2.31 8.30 -4.78
N PHE A 107 -2.89 7.17 -5.21
CA PHE A 107 -3.04 6.82 -6.62
C PHE A 107 -4.50 6.40 -6.86
N ASN A 108 -5.20 7.14 -7.71
CA ASN A 108 -6.65 6.99 -7.91
C ASN A 108 -7.06 6.53 -9.31
N GLY A 109 -6.13 6.22 -10.16
CA GLY A 109 -6.52 5.77 -11.51
C GLY A 109 -5.47 5.82 -12.57
#